data_2b53c964e03e0c698774fbc524a038f4
#
_entry.id   2b53c964e03e0c698774fbc524a038f4
#
_cell.length_a   1.000
_cell.length_b   1.000
_cell.length_c   1.000
_cell.angle_alpha   90.00
_cell.angle_beta   90.00
_cell.angle_gamma   90.00
#
_symmetry.space_group_name_H-M   'P 1'
#
loop_
_entity.id
_entity.type
_entity.pdbx_description
1 polymer ?
#
loop_
_entity_poly.entity_id
_entity_poly.type
_entity_poly.pdbx_seq_one_letter_code
_entity_poly.pdbx_strand_id
1 'polypeptide(L)'
;MWGFCFAAISIQVLVAVYIRKSPNNLDFDRIAGTNGDAVNHQSYLDAWRRWAVRWAPREHGAQLVEFAVALPLLVVFVVGIFDFSNAFTLKQRLTNIARDAARASAVDPSNDLEGPASAYPISVLDAFYIVDNYLQASNINDCGITPTAVPSQMTWVFTANGNGCPAPGIIITVNRAYYFPSTSTAFPDATCQPQPVPNGIAVIATCVGIQYAYPWRFGRAASLLGNNTVLPTQISAVSVALNEN
;
A
#
# COMPACT_ATOMS: atom_id res chain seq x y z
N MET A 1 4.51 -9.25 10.41
CA MET A 1 3.15 -9.31 10.96
C MET A 1 3.08 -9.15 12.48
N TRP A 2 4.16 -8.83 13.17
CA TRP A 2 4.27 -8.81 14.65
C TRP A 2 4.53 -7.41 15.24
N GLY A 3 4.73 -6.37 14.44
CA GLY A 3 5.15 -5.05 14.93
C GLY A 3 4.07 -4.15 15.50
N PHE A 4 2.81 -4.29 15.09
CA PHE A 4 1.73 -3.38 15.53
C PHE A 4 1.00 -3.83 16.81
N CYS A 5 1.03 -5.12 17.13
CA CYS A 5 0.51 -5.61 18.41
C CYS A 5 1.38 -5.16 19.61
N PHE A 6 2.69 -5.00 19.38
CA PHE A 6 3.62 -4.52 20.42
C PHE A 6 3.44 -3.04 20.77
N ALA A 7 3.08 -2.19 19.81
CA ALA A 7 2.90 -0.76 20.06
C ALA A 7 1.64 -0.47 20.92
N ALA A 8 0.54 -1.17 20.64
CA ALA A 8 -0.69 -0.99 21.43
C ALA A 8 -0.56 -1.54 22.85
N ILE A 9 0.13 -2.67 23.01
CA ILE A 9 0.40 -3.28 24.33
C ILE A 9 1.43 -2.45 25.10
N SER A 10 2.43 -1.84 24.44
CA SER A 10 3.42 -0.97 25.07
C SER A 10 2.81 0.30 25.66
N ILE A 11 1.79 0.88 25.00
CA ILE A 11 1.11 2.08 25.52
C ILE A 11 0.26 1.74 26.75
N GLN A 12 -0.44 0.61 26.75
CA GLN A 12 -1.20 0.19 27.94
C GLN A 12 -0.29 -0.20 29.12
N VAL A 13 0.84 -0.84 28.84
CA VAL A 13 1.83 -1.20 29.86
C VAL A 13 2.54 0.05 30.39
N LEU A 14 2.84 1.04 29.54
CA LEU A 14 3.49 2.29 29.96
C LEU A 14 2.57 3.14 30.84
N VAL A 15 1.27 3.20 30.52
CA VAL A 15 0.27 3.88 31.37
C VAL A 15 0.09 3.13 32.69
N ALA A 16 0.05 1.80 32.68
CA ALA A 16 -0.08 1.00 33.91
C ALA A 16 1.20 1.05 34.79
N VAL A 17 2.39 1.10 34.17
CA VAL A 17 3.67 1.22 34.91
C VAL A 17 3.88 2.63 35.44
N TYR A 18 3.42 3.67 34.72
CA TYR A 18 3.50 5.05 35.22
C TYR A 18 2.57 5.30 36.41
N ILE A 19 1.39 4.67 36.44
CA ILE A 19 0.49 4.73 37.61
C ILE A 19 1.07 3.96 38.80
N ARG A 20 1.87 2.91 38.57
CA ARG A 20 2.46 2.07 39.63
C ARG A 20 3.77 2.59 40.24
N LYS A 21 4.39 3.59 39.59
CA LYS A 21 5.70 4.14 39.99
C LYS A 21 5.59 5.53 40.65
N SER A 22 4.46 5.81 41.31
CA SER A 22 4.40 6.94 42.26
C SER A 22 5.15 6.55 43.52
N PRO A 23 6.25 7.22 43.89
CA PRO A 23 7.08 6.85 45.02
C PRO A 23 6.56 7.49 46.33
N ASN A 24 5.32 7.21 46.67
CA ASN A 24 4.81 7.52 47.98
C ASN A 24 4.12 6.26 48.52
N ASN A 25 4.95 5.30 48.93
CA ASN A 25 4.58 4.34 49.94
C ASN A 25 4.19 5.14 51.20
N LEU A 26 2.93 5.48 51.32
CA LEU A 26 2.32 5.84 52.59
C LEU A 26 2.30 4.55 53.39
N ASP A 27 3.24 4.50 54.33
CA ASP A 27 3.38 3.49 55.38
C ASP A 27 2.05 3.39 56.15
N PHE A 28 1.22 2.45 55.75
CA PHE A 28 -0.12 2.22 56.31
C PHE A 28 -0.04 1.63 57.71
N ASP A 29 1.13 1.11 58.12
CA ASP A 29 1.37 0.47 59.39
C ASP A 29 1.62 1.47 60.54
N ARG A 30 1.70 2.75 60.26
CA ARG A 30 1.98 3.76 61.31
C ARG A 30 0.73 4.45 61.87
N ILE A 31 -0.47 4.10 61.39
CA ILE A 31 -1.76 4.67 61.87
C ILE A 31 -2.49 3.72 62.84
N ALA A 32 -1.98 2.53 63.06
CA ALA A 32 -2.51 1.62 64.09
C ALA A 32 -1.89 1.92 65.43
N GLY A 33 -1.97 3.17 65.88
CA GLY A 33 -1.67 3.58 67.24
C GLY A 33 -2.86 3.29 68.12
N THR A 34 -2.67 2.38 69.01
CA THR A 34 -3.49 2.00 70.15
C THR A 34 -3.94 3.20 70.97
N ASN A 35 -5.20 3.63 70.84
CA ASN A 35 -6.00 4.26 71.83
C ASN A 35 -7.44 4.38 71.33
N GLY A 36 -8.39 3.83 72.06
CA GLY A 36 -9.79 3.68 71.65
C GLY A 36 -10.59 4.98 71.67
N ASP A 37 -10.16 5.98 70.97
CA ASP A 37 -10.91 7.19 70.73
C ASP A 37 -11.77 7.06 69.48
N ALA A 38 -13.06 7.36 69.61
CA ALA A 38 -14.05 7.31 68.58
C ALA A 38 -13.54 8.06 67.36
N VAL A 39 -13.20 7.30 66.27
CA VAL A 39 -12.70 7.84 65.03
C VAL A 39 -13.73 8.81 64.48
N ASN A 40 -13.44 10.10 64.58
CA ASN A 40 -14.32 11.16 64.11
C ASN A 40 -14.41 11.07 62.57
N HIS A 41 -15.54 10.60 62.08
CA HIS A 41 -15.83 10.40 60.66
C HIS A 41 -15.57 11.66 59.80
N GLN A 42 -15.58 12.83 60.41
CA GLN A 42 -15.30 14.09 59.75
C GLN A 42 -13.81 14.27 59.40
N SER A 43 -12.90 13.73 60.19
CA SER A 43 -11.47 13.85 59.92
C SER A 43 -11.04 13.08 58.67
N TYR A 44 -11.71 11.96 58.35
CA TYR A 44 -11.48 11.20 57.10
C TYR A 44 -12.02 11.96 55.90
N LEU A 45 -13.18 12.57 55.99
CA LEU A 45 -13.75 13.36 54.91
C LEU A 45 -12.90 14.60 54.59
N ASP A 46 -12.32 15.22 55.60
CA ASP A 46 -11.41 16.37 55.40
C ASP A 46 -10.04 15.95 54.86
N ALA A 47 -9.55 14.78 55.21
CA ALA A 47 -8.35 14.20 54.62
C ALA A 47 -8.58 13.85 53.15
N TRP A 48 -9.71 13.23 52.82
CA TRP A 48 -10.11 12.94 51.44
C TRP A 48 -10.34 14.21 50.62
N ARG A 49 -10.97 15.24 51.18
CA ARG A 49 -11.14 16.54 50.53
C ARG A 49 -9.80 17.22 50.24
N ARG A 50 -8.87 17.22 51.22
CA ARG A 50 -7.52 17.77 51.01
C ARG A 50 -6.71 16.96 50.02
N TRP A 51 -6.88 15.64 49.97
CA TRP A 51 -6.27 14.78 48.96
C TRP A 51 -6.87 15.02 47.58
N ALA A 52 -8.17 15.10 47.43
CA ALA A 52 -8.87 15.36 46.19
C ALA A 52 -8.55 16.76 45.60
N VAL A 53 -8.44 17.79 46.45
CA VAL A 53 -8.07 19.17 46.03
C VAL A 53 -6.60 19.24 45.61
N ARG A 54 -5.72 18.38 46.14
CA ARG A 54 -4.33 18.29 45.68
C ARG A 54 -4.19 17.70 44.29
N TRP A 55 -5.18 16.94 43.85
CA TRP A 55 -5.28 16.38 42.50
C TRP A 55 -6.19 17.20 41.57
N ALA A 56 -6.62 18.39 42.02
CA ALA A 56 -7.26 19.33 41.14
C ALA A 56 -6.32 19.61 39.93
N PRO A 57 -6.83 19.50 38.70
CA PRO A 57 -6.00 19.47 37.52
C PRO A 57 -5.22 20.79 37.40
N ARG A 58 -3.91 20.74 37.58
CA ARG A 58 -3.04 21.74 37.03
C ARG A 58 -3.26 21.67 35.50
N GLU A 59 -3.46 22.81 34.88
CA GLU A 59 -3.78 22.95 33.45
C GLU A 59 -2.87 22.12 32.52
N HIS A 60 -1.68 21.76 32.97
CA HIS A 60 -0.74 20.88 32.29
C HIS A 60 -1.24 19.42 32.10
N GLY A 61 -2.18 18.95 32.91
CA GLY A 61 -2.78 17.63 32.75
C GLY A 61 -3.77 17.54 31.58
N ALA A 62 -4.50 18.61 31.31
CA ALA A 62 -5.46 18.68 30.23
C ALA A 62 -4.76 18.57 28.86
N GLN A 63 -3.64 19.29 28.69
CA GLN A 63 -2.82 19.24 27.46
C GLN A 63 -2.24 17.84 27.19
N LEU A 64 -1.85 17.11 28.23
CA LEU A 64 -1.37 15.73 28.09
C LEU A 64 -2.47 14.77 27.62
N VAL A 65 -3.69 14.93 28.11
CA VAL A 65 -4.82 14.10 27.67
C VAL A 65 -5.21 14.43 26.23
N GLU A 66 -5.23 15.71 25.86
CA GLU A 66 -5.50 16.14 24.49
C GLU A 66 -4.45 15.59 23.51
N PHE A 67 -3.17 15.68 23.85
CA PHE A 67 -2.09 15.10 23.08
C PHE A 67 -2.19 13.58 22.98
N ALA A 68 -2.55 12.89 24.07
CA ALA A 68 -2.71 11.43 24.07
C ALA A 68 -3.84 10.94 23.14
N VAL A 69 -4.88 11.76 22.94
CA VAL A 69 -5.98 11.46 22.03
C VAL A 69 -5.59 11.84 20.58
N ALA A 70 -4.89 12.95 20.37
CA ALA A 70 -4.47 13.41 19.06
C ALA A 70 -3.34 12.55 18.46
N LEU A 71 -2.44 12.01 19.28
CA LEU A 71 -1.27 11.24 18.84
C LEU A 71 -1.62 10.00 17.99
N PRO A 72 -2.56 9.11 18.37
CA PRO A 72 -2.93 7.96 17.54
C PRO A 72 -3.45 8.39 16.17
N LEU A 73 -4.25 9.45 16.11
CA LEU A 73 -4.78 9.99 14.87
C LEU A 73 -3.65 10.53 13.98
N LEU A 74 -2.69 11.25 14.54
CA LEU A 74 -1.52 11.75 13.84
C LEU A 74 -0.68 10.60 13.28
N VAL A 75 -0.45 9.53 14.04
CA VAL A 75 0.28 8.33 13.58
C VAL A 75 -0.41 7.69 12.37
N VAL A 76 -1.74 7.58 12.39
CA VAL A 76 -2.52 7.04 11.27
C VAL A 76 -2.31 7.89 10.01
N PHE A 77 -2.33 9.23 10.11
CA PHE A 77 -2.06 10.12 8.98
C PHE A 77 -0.63 9.97 8.45
N VAL A 78 0.36 9.92 9.33
CA VAL A 78 1.77 9.74 8.93
C VAL A 78 1.96 8.42 8.18
N VAL A 79 1.42 7.32 8.69
CA VAL A 79 1.47 6.02 7.99
C VAL A 79 0.79 6.10 6.62
N GLY A 80 -0.37 6.76 6.54
CA GLY A 80 -1.08 6.97 5.28
C GLY A 80 -0.24 7.73 4.25
N ILE A 81 0.41 8.83 4.64
CA ILE A 81 1.25 9.61 3.75
C ILE A 81 2.41 8.77 3.19
N PHE A 82 3.09 7.99 4.03
CA PHE A 82 4.18 7.11 3.58
C PHE A 82 3.69 6.02 2.63
N ASP A 83 2.54 5.42 2.90
CA ASP A 83 1.99 4.36 2.05
C ASP A 83 1.59 4.89 0.67
N PHE A 84 0.91 6.04 0.62
CA PHE A 84 0.59 6.71 -0.64
C PHE A 84 1.84 7.15 -1.40
N SER A 85 2.86 7.67 -0.73
CA SER A 85 4.14 8.05 -1.36
C SER A 85 4.81 6.85 -2.02
N ASN A 86 4.84 5.69 -1.35
CA ASN A 86 5.40 4.46 -1.92
C ASN A 86 4.59 3.97 -3.11
N ALA A 87 3.25 3.97 -3.03
CA ALA A 87 2.37 3.58 -4.12
C ALA A 87 2.54 4.49 -5.34
N PHE A 88 2.66 5.80 -5.14
CA PHE A 88 2.87 6.77 -6.20
C PHE A 88 4.24 6.59 -6.87
N THR A 89 5.30 6.38 -6.10
CA THR A 89 6.64 6.09 -6.61
C THR A 89 6.64 4.81 -7.45
N LEU A 90 5.99 3.75 -6.98
CA LEU A 90 5.84 2.51 -7.74
C LEU A 90 5.08 2.76 -9.04
N LYS A 91 3.97 3.50 -9.00
CA LYS A 91 3.20 3.87 -10.20
C LYS A 91 4.06 4.59 -11.24
N GLN A 92 4.88 5.56 -10.83
CA GLN A 92 5.78 6.28 -11.72
C GLN A 92 6.82 5.35 -12.35
N ARG A 93 7.43 4.46 -11.57
CA ARG A 93 8.38 3.46 -12.07
C ARG A 93 7.72 2.54 -13.08
N LEU A 94 6.57 1.95 -12.76
CA LEU A 94 5.84 1.09 -13.69
C LEU A 94 5.45 1.81 -14.99
N THR A 95 5.10 3.10 -14.91
CA THR A 95 4.78 3.90 -16.10
C THR A 95 6.01 4.11 -16.98
N ASN A 96 7.17 4.37 -16.41
CA ASN A 96 8.41 4.52 -17.17
C ASN A 96 8.82 3.19 -17.83
N ILE A 97 8.74 2.08 -17.09
CA ILE A 97 9.01 0.74 -17.61
C ILE A 97 8.09 0.41 -18.79
N ALA A 98 6.78 0.61 -18.62
CA ALA A 98 5.80 0.34 -19.66
C ALA A 98 6.08 1.17 -20.92
N ARG A 99 6.56 2.42 -20.75
CA ARG A 99 6.91 3.30 -21.85
C ARG A 99 8.14 2.82 -22.61
N ASP A 100 9.17 2.41 -21.89
CA ASP A 100 10.40 1.93 -22.50
C ASP A 100 10.16 0.58 -23.21
N ALA A 101 9.41 -0.33 -22.57
CA ALA A 101 9.04 -1.60 -23.17
C ALA A 101 8.16 -1.44 -24.41
N ALA A 102 7.19 -0.51 -24.39
CA ALA A 102 6.34 -0.25 -25.55
C ALA A 102 7.15 0.31 -26.73
N ARG A 103 8.10 1.23 -26.48
CA ARG A 103 8.95 1.80 -27.50
C ARG A 103 9.88 0.74 -28.12
N ALA A 104 10.56 -0.05 -27.29
CA ALA A 104 11.45 -1.09 -27.80
C ALA A 104 10.68 -2.09 -28.67
N SER A 105 9.56 -2.60 -28.17
CA SER A 105 8.73 -3.52 -28.94
C SER A 105 8.14 -2.90 -30.22
N ALA A 106 7.86 -1.60 -30.24
CA ALA A 106 7.31 -0.93 -31.44
C ALA A 106 8.31 -0.73 -32.56
N VAL A 107 9.59 -0.64 -32.24
CA VAL A 107 10.69 -0.53 -33.23
C VAL A 107 11.01 -1.89 -33.86
N ASP A 108 10.75 -2.98 -33.15
CA ASP A 108 11.03 -4.32 -33.67
C ASP A 108 10.15 -4.67 -34.87
N PRO A 109 10.68 -5.43 -35.85
CA PRO A 109 9.92 -5.85 -37.02
C PRO A 109 8.64 -6.61 -36.63
N SER A 110 7.58 -6.42 -37.40
CA SER A 110 6.30 -7.11 -37.21
C SER A 110 6.20 -8.44 -37.99
N ASN A 111 7.23 -8.81 -38.73
CA ASN A 111 7.24 -10.04 -39.55
C ASN A 111 7.31 -11.34 -38.75
N ASP A 112 7.67 -11.26 -37.46
CA ASP A 112 7.71 -12.40 -36.53
C ASP A 112 6.36 -12.71 -35.87
N LEU A 113 5.36 -11.83 -36.05
CA LEU A 113 4.03 -11.97 -35.45
C LEU A 113 3.20 -13.10 -36.09
N GLU A 114 3.50 -13.50 -37.33
CA GLU A 114 2.84 -14.58 -38.06
C GLU A 114 3.43 -15.97 -37.79
N GLY A 115 4.40 -16.06 -36.88
CA GLY A 115 5.05 -17.30 -36.51
C GLY A 115 4.12 -18.33 -35.85
N PRO A 116 4.57 -19.60 -35.69
CA PRO A 116 3.76 -20.60 -35.03
C PRO A 116 3.42 -20.16 -33.61
N ALA A 117 2.21 -20.48 -33.15
CA ALA A 117 1.68 -20.09 -31.85
C ALA A 117 2.54 -20.52 -30.62
N SER A 118 3.51 -21.42 -30.85
CA SER A 118 4.48 -21.88 -29.85
C SER A 118 5.75 -21.01 -29.76
N ALA A 119 6.00 -20.14 -30.74
CA ALA A 119 7.13 -19.22 -30.74
C ALA A 119 6.67 -17.84 -30.31
N TYR A 120 7.24 -17.31 -29.25
CA TYR A 120 6.98 -15.92 -28.87
C TYR A 120 7.74 -15.00 -29.81
N PRO A 121 7.08 -13.97 -30.38
CA PRO A 121 7.75 -12.97 -31.18
C PRO A 121 8.89 -12.31 -30.41
N ILE A 122 10.01 -12.02 -31.06
CA ILE A 122 11.17 -11.38 -30.46
C ILE A 122 10.75 -10.04 -29.85
N SER A 123 9.94 -9.26 -30.56
CA SER A 123 9.40 -7.98 -30.10
C SER A 123 8.59 -8.07 -28.81
N VAL A 124 7.90 -9.18 -28.58
CA VAL A 124 7.14 -9.43 -27.33
C VAL A 124 8.07 -9.83 -26.19
N LEU A 125 9.08 -10.67 -26.51
CA LEU A 125 10.09 -11.05 -25.53
C LEU A 125 10.96 -9.88 -25.09
N ASP A 126 11.31 -8.98 -25.99
CA ASP A 126 12.09 -7.78 -25.66
C ASP A 126 11.31 -6.87 -24.72
N ALA A 127 10.01 -6.66 -24.97
CA ALA A 127 9.17 -5.94 -24.03
C ALA A 127 9.14 -6.62 -22.65
N PHE A 128 9.00 -7.95 -22.62
CA PHE A 128 9.00 -8.73 -21.38
C PHE A 128 10.33 -8.57 -20.63
N TYR A 129 11.47 -8.78 -21.28
CA TYR A 129 12.78 -8.70 -20.64
C TYR A 129 13.12 -7.28 -20.15
N ILE A 130 12.66 -6.23 -20.84
CA ILE A 130 12.82 -4.87 -20.36
C ILE A 130 12.06 -4.68 -19.04
N VAL A 131 10.83 -5.19 -18.95
CA VAL A 131 10.04 -5.10 -17.71
C VAL A 131 10.71 -5.89 -16.60
N ASP A 132 11.07 -7.14 -16.83
CA ASP A 132 11.66 -8.04 -15.84
C ASP A 132 13.01 -7.51 -15.31
N ASN A 133 13.93 -7.17 -16.22
CA ASN A 133 15.23 -6.62 -15.84
C ASN A 133 15.12 -5.33 -15.04
N TYR A 134 14.16 -4.46 -15.37
CA TYR A 134 13.97 -3.22 -14.64
C TYR A 134 13.39 -3.48 -13.23
N LEU A 135 12.45 -4.41 -13.10
CA LEU A 135 11.91 -4.80 -11.78
C LEU A 135 13.05 -5.29 -10.89
N GLN A 136 13.89 -6.18 -11.40
CA GLN A 136 15.05 -6.72 -10.68
C GLN A 136 16.06 -5.62 -10.34
N ALA A 137 16.42 -4.77 -11.29
CA ALA A 137 17.36 -3.65 -11.07
C ALA A 137 16.85 -2.62 -10.06
N SER A 138 15.51 -2.47 -9.96
CA SER A 138 14.86 -1.55 -9.02
C SER A 138 14.55 -2.17 -7.67
N ASN A 139 14.97 -3.43 -7.42
CA ASN A 139 14.62 -4.23 -6.24
C ASN A 139 13.09 -4.31 -6.01
N ILE A 140 12.32 -4.36 -7.10
CA ILE A 140 10.90 -4.66 -7.07
C ILE A 140 10.76 -6.15 -7.29
N ASN A 141 9.98 -6.84 -6.45
CA ASN A 141 9.79 -8.27 -6.60
C ASN A 141 9.09 -8.57 -7.94
N ASP A 142 9.72 -9.39 -8.78
CA ASP A 142 9.21 -9.83 -10.09
C ASP A 142 8.12 -10.90 -9.98
N CYS A 143 7.77 -11.32 -8.77
CA CYS A 143 6.81 -12.40 -8.48
C CYS A 143 7.20 -13.77 -9.08
N GLY A 144 8.46 -13.94 -9.51
CA GLY A 144 8.92 -15.13 -10.23
C GLY A 144 8.34 -15.25 -11.63
N ILE A 145 8.16 -14.12 -12.32
CA ILE A 145 7.60 -14.12 -13.67
C ILE A 145 8.55 -14.81 -14.64
N THR A 146 7.96 -15.56 -15.55
CA THR A 146 8.70 -16.29 -16.59
C THR A 146 8.21 -15.86 -17.97
N PRO A 147 9.02 -15.99 -19.03
CA PRO A 147 8.63 -15.63 -20.40
C PRO A 147 7.64 -16.65 -20.99
N THR A 148 6.62 -17.01 -20.21
CA THR A 148 5.55 -17.92 -20.63
C THR A 148 4.24 -17.15 -20.68
N ALA A 149 3.82 -16.80 -21.90
CA ALA A 149 2.60 -16.02 -22.11
C ALA A 149 1.42 -16.90 -22.55
N VAL A 150 0.23 -16.37 -22.31
CA VAL A 150 -0.99 -16.88 -22.94
C VAL A 150 -1.29 -15.99 -24.14
N PRO A 151 -1.13 -16.49 -25.38
CA PRO A 151 -1.39 -15.72 -26.60
C PRO A 151 -2.89 -15.63 -26.87
N SER A 152 -3.34 -14.45 -27.27
CA SER A 152 -4.71 -14.22 -27.77
C SER A 152 -4.69 -13.07 -28.76
N GLN A 153 -4.91 -13.33 -30.03
CA GLN A 153 -5.05 -12.30 -31.09
C GLN A 153 -3.94 -11.24 -31.05
N MET A 154 -2.70 -11.47 -31.28
CA MET A 154 -1.62 -10.49 -31.20
C MET A 154 -1.45 -9.82 -29.82
N THR A 155 -2.02 -10.43 -28.77
CA THR A 155 -1.87 -10.03 -27.39
C THR A 155 -1.27 -11.18 -26.59
N TRP A 156 -0.23 -10.91 -25.82
CA TRP A 156 0.46 -11.87 -24.98
C TRP A 156 0.37 -11.41 -23.54
N VAL A 157 -0.09 -12.30 -22.67
CA VAL A 157 -0.27 -12.02 -21.25
C VAL A 157 0.64 -12.92 -20.43
N PHE A 158 1.55 -12.31 -19.70
CA PHE A 158 2.43 -12.97 -18.74
C PHE A 158 1.89 -12.74 -17.34
N THR A 159 1.79 -13.79 -16.55
CA THR A 159 1.26 -13.72 -15.18
C THR A 159 2.14 -14.47 -14.20
N ALA A 160 2.36 -13.89 -13.04
CA ALA A 160 3.04 -14.58 -11.95
C ALA A 160 2.52 -14.12 -10.59
N ASN A 161 2.51 -15.04 -9.63
CA ASN A 161 2.11 -14.80 -8.25
C ASN A 161 2.96 -15.65 -7.29
N GLY A 162 4.26 -15.69 -7.54
CA GLY A 162 5.25 -16.40 -6.74
C GLY A 162 6.09 -15.49 -5.85
N ASN A 163 7.15 -16.02 -5.28
CA ASN A 163 8.20 -15.31 -4.55
C ASN A 163 7.68 -14.36 -3.45
N GLY A 164 6.54 -14.69 -2.81
CA GLY A 164 5.96 -13.87 -1.74
C GLY A 164 5.25 -12.61 -2.21
N CYS A 165 4.91 -12.50 -3.50
CA CYS A 165 4.06 -11.43 -3.99
C CYS A 165 2.66 -11.49 -3.37
N PRO A 166 2.03 -10.33 -3.10
CA PRO A 166 0.62 -10.30 -2.73
C PRO A 166 -0.25 -10.72 -3.92
N ALA A 167 -1.37 -11.39 -3.66
CA ALA A 167 -2.32 -11.70 -4.71
C ALA A 167 -2.97 -10.41 -5.27
N PRO A 168 -3.19 -10.32 -6.58
CA PRO A 168 -3.05 -11.32 -7.63
C PRO A 168 -1.66 -11.39 -8.30
N GLY A 169 -0.61 -10.75 -7.76
CA GLY A 169 0.74 -10.80 -8.30
C GLY A 169 1.01 -9.73 -9.36
N ILE A 170 1.76 -10.12 -10.40
CA ILE A 170 2.06 -9.26 -11.56
C ILE A 170 1.39 -9.81 -12.80
N ILE A 171 0.90 -8.90 -13.64
CA ILE A 171 0.37 -9.18 -14.97
C ILE A 171 1.03 -8.19 -15.94
N ILE A 172 1.70 -8.72 -16.97
CA ILE A 172 2.27 -7.95 -18.06
C ILE A 172 1.51 -8.31 -19.32
N THR A 173 0.94 -7.34 -19.99
CA THR A 173 0.20 -7.52 -21.24
C THR A 173 0.91 -6.77 -22.35
N VAL A 174 1.25 -7.45 -23.44
CA VAL A 174 1.84 -6.87 -24.65
C VAL A 174 0.88 -7.11 -25.79
N ASN A 175 0.34 -6.05 -26.37
CA ASN A 175 -0.51 -6.10 -27.56
C ASN A 175 0.16 -5.36 -28.71
N ARG A 176 0.53 -6.10 -29.78
CA ARG A 176 1.25 -5.60 -30.97
C ARG A 176 0.30 -5.09 -32.08
N ALA A 177 -0.97 -5.35 -31.95
CA ALA A 177 -2.02 -4.90 -32.88
C ALA A 177 -3.04 -3.99 -32.17
N TYR A 178 -2.55 -3.06 -31.39
CA TYR A 178 -3.41 -2.09 -30.73
C TYR A 178 -3.79 -0.98 -31.70
N TYR A 179 -5.09 -0.82 -31.92
CA TYR A 179 -5.61 0.23 -32.81
C TYR A 179 -5.94 1.49 -32.02
N PHE A 180 -5.42 2.62 -32.48
CA PHE A 180 -5.94 3.91 -32.04
C PHE A 180 -7.25 4.20 -32.78
N PRO A 181 -8.39 4.21 -32.10
CA PRO A 181 -9.62 4.66 -32.72
C PRO A 181 -9.49 6.17 -33.01
N SER A 182 -9.75 6.58 -34.20
CA SER A 182 -9.69 7.98 -34.64
C SER A 182 -10.65 8.92 -33.88
N THR A 183 -11.56 8.36 -33.11
CA THR A 183 -12.63 9.09 -32.40
C THR A 183 -12.68 8.81 -30.88
N SER A 184 -11.84 7.93 -30.35
CA SER A 184 -11.86 7.60 -28.93
C SER A 184 -11.03 8.57 -28.10
N THR A 185 -11.67 9.22 -27.16
CA THR A 185 -11.03 9.99 -26.10
C THR A 185 -10.62 9.11 -24.90
N ALA A 186 -10.93 7.82 -24.94
CA ALA A 186 -10.60 6.90 -23.88
C ALA A 186 -9.09 6.57 -23.88
N PHE A 187 -8.44 6.80 -22.77
CA PHE A 187 -7.08 6.35 -22.57
C PHE A 187 -7.02 4.82 -22.53
N PRO A 188 -5.96 4.21 -23.11
CA PRO A 188 -5.76 2.77 -23.00
C PRO A 188 -5.65 2.38 -21.52
N ASP A 189 -6.26 1.26 -21.18
CA ASP A 189 -6.11 0.66 -19.86
C ASP A 189 -4.93 -0.34 -19.84
N ALA A 190 -4.52 -0.75 -18.66
CA ALA A 190 -3.39 -1.66 -18.52
C ALA A 190 -3.70 -3.11 -18.96
N THR A 191 -4.91 -3.39 -19.41
CA THR A 191 -5.26 -4.69 -19.99
C THR A 191 -4.90 -4.76 -21.46
N CYS A 192 -4.61 -3.61 -22.12
CA CYS A 192 -4.29 -3.53 -23.55
C CYS A 192 -5.21 -4.40 -24.42
N GLN A 193 -6.52 -4.42 -24.09
CA GLN A 193 -7.48 -5.28 -24.78
C GLN A 193 -7.46 -5.05 -26.29
N PRO A 194 -7.60 -6.11 -27.07
CA PRO A 194 -7.77 -5.96 -28.52
C PRO A 194 -8.93 -5.00 -28.81
N GLN A 195 -8.66 -3.95 -29.55
CA GLN A 195 -9.69 -3.02 -29.96
C GLN A 195 -10.36 -3.52 -31.25
N PRO A 196 -11.65 -3.30 -31.44
CA PRO A 196 -12.28 -3.62 -32.70
C PRO A 196 -11.62 -2.81 -33.83
N VAL A 197 -11.40 -3.45 -34.97
CA VAL A 197 -10.81 -2.78 -36.14
C VAL A 197 -11.73 -1.62 -36.51
N PRO A 198 -11.25 -0.37 -36.49
CA PRO A 198 -12.08 0.77 -36.84
C PRO A 198 -12.42 0.75 -38.34
N ASN A 199 -13.63 1.20 -38.68
CA ASN A 199 -13.99 1.44 -40.07
C ASN A 199 -13.20 2.66 -40.58
N GLY A 200 -12.18 2.45 -41.37
CA GLY A 200 -11.34 3.50 -41.90
C GLY A 200 -9.83 3.28 -41.72
N ILE A 201 -9.06 4.36 -41.76
CA ILE A 201 -7.61 4.30 -41.55
C ILE A 201 -7.36 4.14 -40.06
N ALA A 202 -6.73 3.03 -39.68
CA ALA A 202 -6.29 2.77 -38.32
C ALA A 202 -4.77 2.86 -38.23
N VAL A 203 -4.28 3.45 -37.16
CA VAL A 203 -2.85 3.42 -36.85
C VAL A 203 -2.61 2.25 -35.90
N ILE A 204 -1.70 1.37 -36.31
CA ILE A 204 -1.32 0.21 -35.51
C ILE A 204 -0.23 0.63 -34.52
N ALA A 205 -0.39 0.24 -33.29
CA ALA A 205 0.52 0.56 -32.21
C ALA A 205 0.80 -0.67 -31.35
N THR A 206 1.84 -0.58 -30.55
CA THR A 206 2.13 -1.53 -29.48
C THR A 206 1.66 -0.95 -28.17
N CYS A 207 0.80 -1.69 -27.47
CA CYS A 207 0.39 -1.38 -26.10
C CYS A 207 1.06 -2.31 -25.12
N VAL A 208 1.70 -1.75 -24.09
CA VAL A 208 2.24 -2.51 -22.96
C VAL A 208 1.56 -2.06 -21.69
N GLY A 209 0.90 -3.01 -21.05
CA GLY A 209 0.21 -2.83 -19.77
C GLY A 209 0.88 -3.63 -18.67
N ILE A 210 1.05 -3.02 -17.51
CA ILE A 210 1.61 -3.67 -16.32
C ILE A 210 0.63 -3.46 -15.18
N GLN A 211 0.21 -4.55 -14.54
CA GLN A 211 -0.60 -4.52 -13.32
C GLN A 211 0.20 -5.21 -12.23
N TYR A 212 0.42 -4.52 -11.12
CA TYR A 212 1.22 -5.01 -10.01
C TYR A 212 0.43 -4.95 -8.72
N ALA A 213 0.36 -6.06 -8.00
CA ALA A 213 -0.34 -6.11 -6.72
C ALA A 213 0.38 -5.27 -5.66
N TYR A 214 -0.37 -4.39 -4.99
CA TYR A 214 0.17 -3.50 -3.97
C TYR A 214 -0.48 -3.77 -2.61
N PRO A 215 0.30 -4.20 -1.59
CA PRO A 215 -0.22 -4.45 -0.26
C PRO A 215 -0.31 -3.15 0.54
N TRP A 216 -1.46 -2.50 0.53
CA TRP A 216 -1.68 -1.29 1.31
C TRP A 216 -1.51 -1.56 2.81
N ARG A 217 -0.55 -0.90 3.43
CA ARG A 217 -0.34 -0.97 4.88
C ARG A 217 -1.41 -0.19 5.63
N PHE A 218 -1.84 0.93 5.06
CA PHE A 218 -2.91 1.78 5.58
C PHE A 218 -4.29 1.13 5.49
N GLY A 219 -4.48 0.12 4.62
CA GLY A 219 -5.79 -0.52 4.41
C GLY A 219 -6.42 -1.08 5.70
N ARG A 220 -5.60 -1.57 6.63
CA ARG A 220 -6.08 -2.02 7.95
C ARG A 220 -6.50 -0.87 8.86
N ALA A 221 -5.83 0.29 8.78
CA ALA A 221 -6.21 1.47 9.53
C ALA A 221 -7.44 2.14 8.93
N ALA A 222 -7.57 2.15 7.61
CA ALA A 222 -8.74 2.68 6.91
C ALA A 222 -10.02 1.89 7.23
N SER A 223 -9.94 0.58 7.46
CA SER A 223 -11.10 -0.23 7.88
C SER A 223 -11.64 0.14 9.26
N LEU A 224 -10.86 0.80 10.11
CA LEU A 224 -11.31 1.34 11.39
C LEU A 224 -12.16 2.61 11.23
N LEU A 225 -11.98 3.33 10.11
CA LEU A 225 -12.68 4.58 9.81
C LEU A 225 -14.00 4.36 9.06
N GLY A 226 -14.26 3.17 8.56
CA GLY A 226 -15.50 2.81 7.88
C GLY A 226 -15.34 1.64 6.92
N ASN A 227 -16.37 0.82 6.82
CA ASN A 227 -16.34 -0.45 6.08
C ASN A 227 -16.31 -0.33 4.54
N ASN A 228 -16.28 0.89 3.98
CA ASN A 228 -16.47 1.11 2.54
C ASN A 228 -15.25 1.70 1.80
N THR A 229 -14.08 1.78 2.43
CA THR A 229 -12.87 2.22 1.74
C THR A 229 -12.24 1.05 0.98
N VAL A 230 -12.67 0.84 -0.26
CA VAL A 230 -12.04 -0.14 -1.16
C VAL A 230 -10.82 0.53 -1.78
N LEU A 231 -9.64 0.24 -1.24
CA LEU A 231 -8.38 0.60 -1.88
C LEU A 231 -8.11 -0.32 -3.07
N PRO A 232 -7.56 0.19 -4.19
CA PRO A 232 -7.25 -0.64 -5.34
C PRO A 232 -6.21 -1.70 -4.94
N THR A 233 -6.47 -2.96 -5.28
CA THR A 233 -5.56 -4.08 -4.95
C THR A 233 -4.34 -4.13 -5.86
N GLN A 234 -4.38 -3.41 -6.98
CA GLN A 234 -3.30 -3.36 -7.97
C GLN A 234 -3.01 -1.91 -8.37
N ILE A 235 -1.74 -1.66 -8.65
CA ILE A 235 -1.27 -0.45 -9.31
C ILE A 235 -1.04 -0.81 -10.78
N SER A 236 -1.72 -0.12 -11.68
CA SER A 236 -1.64 -0.35 -13.11
C SER A 236 -0.88 0.76 -13.81
N ALA A 237 -0.11 0.42 -14.83
CA ALA A 237 0.56 1.33 -15.74
C ALA A 237 0.33 0.86 -17.17
N VAL A 238 0.23 1.79 -18.10
CA VAL A 238 0.05 1.49 -19.52
C VAL A 238 0.81 2.50 -20.36
N SER A 239 1.35 2.02 -21.45
CA SER A 239 1.95 2.88 -22.46
C SER A 239 1.67 2.31 -23.85
N VAL A 240 1.53 3.22 -24.82
CA VAL A 240 1.32 2.88 -26.22
C VAL A 240 2.36 3.60 -27.05
N ALA A 241 3.00 2.86 -27.94
CA ALA A 241 3.95 3.38 -28.92
C ALA A 241 3.48 3.02 -30.33
N LEU A 242 3.60 3.94 -31.27
CA LEU A 242 3.27 3.68 -32.66
C LEU A 242 4.30 2.70 -33.28
N ASN A 243 3.83 1.73 -34.02
CA ASN A 243 4.74 0.84 -34.77
C ASN A 243 5.38 1.61 -35.91
N GLU A 244 6.69 1.57 -36.00
CA GLU A 244 7.46 2.31 -37.02
C GLU A 244 7.67 1.51 -38.30
N ASN A 245 7.22 0.23 -38.35
CA ASN A 245 7.39 -0.70 -39.47
C ASN A 245 6.05 -1.22 -39.99
#